data_07fcf811d5145f468851378acec2333d
#
_entry.id   07fcf811d5145f468851378acec2333d
#
_cell.length_a   1.000
_cell.length_b   1.000
_cell.length_c   1.000
_cell.angle_alpha   90.00
_cell.angle_beta   90.00
_cell.angle_gamma   90.00
#
_symmetry.space_group_name_H-M   'P 1'
#
loop_
_entity.id
_entity.type
_entity.pdbx_description
1 polymer ?
#
loop_
_entity_poly.entity_id
_entity_poly.type
_entity_poly.pdbx_seq_one_letter_code
_entity_poly.pdbx_strand_id
1 'polypeptide(L)' 'MKKLIMIFMLAIGLVSCSKEEDKQCNCGTIANDGINGSCYWLEIRNDCTGNKKTFCFDQDVWMSAYVGSNFCVTNQGQW' A
#
# COMPACT_ATOMS: atom_id res chain seq x y z
N MET A 1 29.49 -3.17 30.61
CA MET A 1 28.11 -2.74 30.74
C MET A 1 27.59 -2.04 29.51
N LYS A 2 28.34 -1.10 29.02
CA LYS A 2 27.90 -0.39 27.83
C LYS A 2 27.78 -1.28 26.63
N LYS A 3 28.57 -2.30 26.58
CA LYS A 3 28.54 -3.20 25.46
C LYS A 3 27.26 -4.00 25.37
N LEU A 4 26.68 -4.27 26.50
CA LEU A 4 25.44 -5.03 26.52
C LEU A 4 24.30 -4.26 25.86
N ILE A 5 24.30 -2.97 26.06
CA ILE A 5 23.27 -2.12 25.51
C ILE A 5 23.32 -2.12 24.00
N MET A 6 24.52 -2.12 23.46
CA MET A 6 24.68 -2.11 22.02
C MET A 6 24.14 -3.39 21.38
N ILE A 7 24.37 -4.49 22.04
CA ILE A 7 23.91 -5.76 21.52
C ILE A 7 22.40 -5.79 21.43
N PHE A 8 21.76 -5.22 22.38
CA PHE A 8 20.32 -5.12 22.38
C PHE A 8 19.79 -4.42 21.16
N MET A 9 20.39 -3.32 20.85
CA MET A 9 19.93 -2.53 19.72
C MET A 9 20.03 -3.27 18.41
N LEU A 10 21.09 -4.01 18.25
CA LEU A 10 21.26 -4.78 17.02
C LEU A 10 20.17 -5.81 16.88
N ALA A 11 19.82 -6.46 17.96
CA ALA A 11 18.78 -7.49 17.90
C ALA A 11 17.46 -6.90 17.46
N ILE A 12 17.13 -5.74 17.96
CA ILE A 12 15.88 -5.10 17.59
C ILE A 12 15.86 -4.75 16.12
N GLY A 13 16.96 -4.25 15.62
CA GLY A 13 17.04 -3.89 14.23
C GLY A 13 16.79 -5.06 13.30
N LEU A 14 17.33 -6.20 13.64
CA LEU A 14 17.15 -7.39 12.81
C LEU A 14 15.71 -7.85 12.77
N VAL A 15 15.04 -7.78 13.89
CA VAL A 15 13.65 -8.21 13.95
C VAL A 15 12.78 -7.37 13.05
N SER A 16 12.98 -6.08 13.03
CA SER A 16 12.12 -5.23 12.23
C SER A 16 12.32 -5.45 10.74
N CYS A 17 13.49 -5.86 10.32
CA CYS A 17 13.72 -6.10 8.90
C CYS A 17 12.97 -7.30 8.37
N SER A 18 12.83 -8.33 9.17
CA SER A 18 12.24 -9.56 8.68
C SER A 18 10.76 -9.44 8.37
N LYS A 19 10.09 -8.48 8.93
CA LYS A 19 8.65 -8.35 8.71
C LYS A 19 8.29 -7.88 7.33
N GLU A 20 9.18 -7.19 6.69
CA GLU A 20 8.85 -6.58 5.41
C GLU A 20 8.78 -7.58 4.29
N GLU A 21 9.32 -8.74 4.48
CA GLU A 21 9.36 -9.73 3.43
C GLU A 21 7.99 -10.31 3.12
N ASP A 22 7.09 -10.27 4.08
CA ASP A 22 5.77 -10.84 3.89
C ASP A 22 4.80 -9.88 3.26
N LYS A 23 5.23 -8.68 2.97
CA LYS A 23 4.35 -7.65 2.47
C LYS A 23 3.94 -7.94 1.04
N GLN A 24 2.65 -7.89 0.78
CA GLN A 24 2.13 -8.03 -0.57
C GLN A 24 2.15 -6.68 -1.26
N CYS A 25 2.29 -6.71 -2.57
CA CYS A 25 2.38 -5.50 -3.35
C CYS A 25 1.06 -5.18 -4.04
N ASN A 26 0.00 -5.10 -3.26
CA ASN A 26 -1.32 -4.76 -3.77
C ASN A 26 -1.85 -3.45 -3.19
N CYS A 27 -0.99 -2.65 -2.61
CA CYS A 27 -1.37 -1.36 -2.04
C CYS A 27 -0.66 -0.24 -2.76
N GLY A 28 -1.26 0.93 -2.73
CA GLY A 28 -0.65 2.08 -3.35
C GLY A 28 -1.31 3.38 -2.94
N THR A 29 -0.88 4.46 -3.54
CA THR A 29 -1.41 5.79 -3.30
C THR A 29 -2.37 6.16 -4.41
N ILE A 30 -3.54 6.63 -4.05
CA ILE A 30 -4.55 7.05 -5.02
C ILE A 30 -4.05 8.33 -5.70
N ALA A 31 -3.80 8.24 -7.01
CA ALA A 31 -3.29 9.36 -7.77
C ALA A 31 -4.41 10.19 -8.39
N ASN A 32 -5.54 9.55 -8.71
CA ASN A 32 -6.64 10.24 -9.33
C ASN A 32 -7.91 9.44 -9.13
N ASP A 33 -9.08 10.06 -9.39
CA ASP A 33 -10.34 9.37 -9.28
C ASP A 33 -11.34 9.97 -10.26
N GLY A 34 -12.47 9.27 -10.45
CA GLY A 34 -13.51 9.78 -11.31
C GLY A 34 -14.65 8.79 -11.46
N ILE A 35 -15.62 9.17 -12.27
CA ILE A 35 -16.80 8.35 -12.55
C ILE A 35 -16.96 8.29 -14.07
N ASN A 36 -17.16 7.05 -14.55
CA ASN A 36 -17.40 6.85 -15.98
C ASN A 36 -18.52 5.84 -16.13
N GLY A 37 -19.74 6.33 -16.35
CA GLY A 37 -20.90 5.46 -16.39
C GLY A 37 -21.13 4.84 -15.02
N SER A 38 -21.12 3.52 -14.97
CA SER A 38 -21.28 2.80 -13.71
C SER A 38 -19.95 2.47 -13.05
N CYS A 39 -18.84 2.91 -13.63
CA CYS A 39 -17.51 2.63 -13.09
C CYS A 39 -17.05 3.80 -12.23
N TYR A 40 -16.95 3.54 -10.93
CA TYR A 40 -16.40 4.49 -9.98
C TYR A 40 -14.92 4.14 -9.86
N TRP A 41 -14.07 4.87 -10.55
CA TRP A 41 -12.69 4.43 -10.73
C TRP A 41 -11.71 5.20 -9.85
N LEU A 42 -10.65 4.49 -9.47
CA LEU A 42 -9.49 5.06 -8.78
C LEU A 42 -8.25 4.66 -9.55
N GLU A 43 -7.39 5.62 -9.79
CA GLU A 43 -6.07 5.35 -10.35
C GLU A 43 -5.09 5.27 -9.20
N ILE A 44 -4.48 4.11 -9.02
CA ILE A 44 -3.64 3.83 -7.86
C ILE A 44 -2.23 3.53 -8.32
N ARG A 45 -1.27 4.23 -7.73
CA ARG A 45 0.14 3.98 -8.01
C ARG A 45 0.64 2.96 -7.00
N ASN A 46 1.13 1.83 -7.49
CA ASN A 46 1.61 0.75 -6.65
C ASN A 46 2.83 1.19 -5.85
N ASP A 47 2.82 0.94 -4.53
CA ASP A 47 3.93 1.34 -3.67
C ASP A 47 5.19 0.54 -3.93
N CYS A 48 5.05 -0.67 -4.47
CA CYS A 48 6.20 -1.53 -4.74
C CYS A 48 6.83 -1.24 -6.10
N THR A 49 6.00 -1.06 -7.12
CA THR A 49 6.49 -0.94 -8.50
C THR A 49 6.50 0.48 -9.03
N GLY A 50 5.67 1.35 -8.47
CA GLY A 50 5.51 2.70 -8.99
C GLY A 50 4.57 2.78 -10.17
N ASN A 51 4.04 1.68 -10.64
CA ASN A 51 3.12 1.66 -11.78
C ASN A 51 1.74 2.11 -11.36
N LYS A 52 1.03 2.76 -12.26
CA LYS A 52 -0.34 3.19 -12.02
C LYS A 52 -1.30 2.30 -12.78
N LYS A 53 -2.44 2.03 -12.18
CA LYS A 53 -3.49 1.26 -12.83
C LYS A 53 -4.83 1.77 -12.34
N THR A 54 -5.83 1.72 -13.20
CA THR A 54 -7.17 2.19 -12.90
C THR A 54 -8.06 1.00 -12.61
N PHE A 55 -8.80 1.08 -11.51
CA PHE A 55 -9.73 0.04 -11.08
C PHE A 55 -11.11 0.63 -10.89
N CYS A 56 -12.14 -0.18 -11.13
CA CYS A 56 -13.52 0.20 -10.83
C CYS A 56 -13.93 -0.39 -9.50
N PHE A 57 -14.66 0.39 -8.71
CA PHE A 57 -15.11 -0.03 -7.39
C PHE A 57 -16.60 0.26 -7.23
N ASP A 58 -17.17 -0.27 -6.15
CA ASP A 58 -18.52 0.07 -5.76
C ASP A 58 -18.54 1.51 -5.26
N GLN A 59 -19.69 2.14 -5.37
CA GLN A 59 -19.83 3.53 -4.97
C GLN A 59 -19.42 3.75 -3.51
N ASP A 60 -19.79 2.84 -2.62
CA ASP A 60 -19.45 2.95 -1.20
C ASP A 60 -17.95 3.03 -0.98
N VAL A 61 -17.23 2.14 -1.63
CA VAL A 61 -15.78 2.08 -1.50
C VAL A 61 -15.17 3.34 -2.08
N TRP A 62 -15.63 3.73 -3.26
CA TRP A 62 -15.09 4.89 -3.94
C TRP A 62 -15.31 6.18 -3.14
N MET A 63 -16.45 6.31 -2.50
CA MET A 63 -16.76 7.52 -1.74
C MET A 63 -15.92 7.68 -0.49
N SER A 64 -15.39 6.60 0.04
CA SER A 64 -14.55 6.67 1.23
C SER A 64 -13.06 6.71 0.88
N ALA A 65 -12.71 6.72 -0.40
CA ALA A 65 -11.33 6.75 -0.85
C ALA A 65 -10.99 8.12 -1.43
N TYR A 66 -9.87 8.69 -1.00
CA TYR A 66 -9.51 10.04 -1.40
C TYR A 66 -8.15 10.06 -2.10
N VAL A 67 -8.02 10.94 -3.08
CA VAL A 67 -6.75 11.15 -3.76
C VAL A 67 -5.70 11.53 -2.73
N GLY A 68 -4.53 10.90 -2.81
CA GLY A 68 -3.45 11.12 -1.89
C GLY A 68 -3.42 10.15 -0.72
N SER A 69 -4.48 9.38 -0.49
CA SER A 69 -4.52 8.40 0.58
C SER A 69 -4.05 7.05 0.07
N ASN A 70 -3.74 6.16 1.01
CA ASN A 70 -3.28 4.82 0.69
C ASN A 70 -4.47 3.89 0.56
N PHE A 71 -4.38 2.95 -0.38
CA PHE A 71 -5.47 2.03 -0.65
C PHE A 71 -4.91 0.68 -1.05
N CYS A 72 -5.49 -0.39 -0.50
CA CYS A 72 -5.12 -1.75 -0.86
C CYS A 72 -6.25 -2.39 -1.64
N VAL A 73 -5.90 -3.02 -2.77
CA VAL A 73 -6.89 -3.63 -3.65
C VAL A 73 -6.91 -5.12 -3.37
N THR A 74 -8.07 -5.63 -2.92
CA THR A 74 -8.20 -7.04 -2.62
C THR A 74 -8.31 -7.84 -3.91
N ASN A 75 -7.88 -9.09 -3.86
CA ASN A 75 -7.93 -10.01 -4.99
C ASN A 75 -7.17 -9.50 -6.21
N GLN A 76 -6.20 -8.67 -5.97
CA GLN A 76 -5.40 -8.11 -7.04
C GLN A 76 -3.94 -8.32 -6.74
N GLY A 77 -3.21 -8.82 -7.72
CA GLY A 77 -1.77 -8.96 -7.55
C GLY A 77 -1.05 -7.65 -7.78
N GLN A 78 0.25 -7.75 -7.89
CA GLN A 78 1.09 -6.61 -8.14
C GLN A 78 0.83 -6.05 -9.55
N TRP A 79 0.77 -4.76 -9.65
CA TRP A 79 0.67 -4.12 -10.97
C TRP A 79 1.81 -3.17 -11.22
#